data_4378ddc2ecee2d48566568b50139f55f
#
_entry.id   4378ddc2ecee2d48566568b50139f55f
#
_cell.length_a   1.000
_cell.length_b   1.000
_cell.length_c   1.000
_cell.angle_alpha   90.00
_cell.angle_beta   90.00
_cell.angle_gamma   90.00
#
_symmetry.space_group_name_H-M   'P 1'
#
loop_
_entity.id
_entity.type
_entity.pdbx_description
1 polymer ?
#
loop_
_entity_poly.entity_id
_entity_poly.type
_entity_poly.pdbx_seq_one_letter_code
_entity_poly.pdbx_strand_id
1 'polypeptide(L)'
;MLFQWDITRDSINQIAVTFFENHEEPTAVVNFARLLVTRTVEHVEEIDVLIQRHAEHWRLDRMAVVDRNILRLATQEFLHDKETPKTVVINEAIEIARRFSSQESPQFINGILDSIKRELEEEGIRG
;
A
#
# COMPACT_ATOMS: atom_id res chain seq x y z
N MET A 1 1.77 -19.02 4.67
CA MET A 1 1.99 -18.18 3.49
C MET A 1 0.75 -18.04 2.63
N LEU A 2 0.17 -19.16 2.16
CA LEU A 2 -1.05 -19.09 1.37
C LEU A 2 -2.21 -18.45 2.14
N PHE A 3 -2.32 -18.74 3.42
CA PHE A 3 -3.35 -18.16 4.27
C PHE A 3 -3.20 -16.64 4.36
N GLN A 4 -1.96 -16.12 4.50
CA GLN A 4 -1.71 -14.69 4.52
C GLN A 4 -2.06 -14.04 3.19
N TRP A 5 -1.82 -14.75 2.08
CA TRP A 5 -2.17 -14.28 0.75
C TRP A 5 -3.67 -14.06 0.62
N ASP A 6 -4.45 -15.06 1.04
CA ASP A 6 -5.90 -15.00 0.93
C ASP A 6 -6.47 -13.88 1.80
N ILE A 7 -5.98 -13.74 3.02
CA ILE A 7 -6.40 -12.65 3.91
C ILE A 7 -6.02 -11.30 3.31
N THR A 8 -4.80 -11.16 2.80
CA THR A 8 -4.33 -9.92 2.21
C THR A 8 -5.20 -9.53 1.02
N ARG A 9 -5.44 -10.48 0.11
CA ARG A 9 -6.26 -10.24 -1.07
C ARG A 9 -7.68 -9.83 -0.69
N ASP A 10 -8.30 -10.57 0.20
CA ASP A 10 -9.68 -10.30 0.63
C ASP A 10 -9.79 -8.97 1.36
N SER A 11 -8.85 -8.68 2.26
CA SER A 11 -8.85 -7.43 3.01
C SER A 11 -8.73 -6.22 2.10
N ILE A 12 -7.81 -6.27 1.14
CA ILE A 12 -7.60 -5.17 0.21
C ILE A 12 -8.79 -5.01 -0.74
N ASN A 13 -9.31 -6.11 -1.28
CA ASN A 13 -10.50 -6.06 -2.12
C ASN A 13 -11.66 -5.44 -1.36
N GLN A 14 -11.85 -5.84 -0.11
CA GLN A 14 -12.94 -5.35 0.72
C GLN A 14 -12.78 -3.85 0.99
N ILE A 15 -11.57 -3.42 1.33
CA ILE A 15 -11.27 -2.01 1.56
C ILE A 15 -11.51 -1.20 0.29
N ALA A 16 -10.98 -1.67 -0.84
CA ALA A 16 -11.11 -0.98 -2.11
C ALA A 16 -12.57 -0.89 -2.55
N VAL A 17 -13.30 -1.99 -2.46
CA VAL A 17 -14.72 -2.01 -2.86
C VAL A 17 -15.53 -1.07 -1.96
N THR A 18 -15.35 -1.14 -0.65
CA THR A 18 -16.07 -0.27 0.29
C THR A 18 -15.75 1.19 0.05
N PHE A 19 -14.47 1.51 -0.16
CA PHE A 19 -14.03 2.88 -0.41
C PHE A 19 -14.67 3.41 -1.68
N PHE A 20 -14.62 2.65 -2.77
CA PHE A 20 -15.13 3.09 -4.06
C PHE A 20 -16.65 3.10 -4.10
N GLU A 21 -17.32 2.20 -3.40
CA GLU A 21 -18.79 2.25 -3.27
C GLU A 21 -19.23 3.56 -2.63
N ASN A 22 -18.54 3.97 -1.58
CA ASN A 22 -18.86 5.21 -0.87
C ASN A 22 -18.60 6.45 -1.73
N HIS A 23 -17.80 6.32 -2.78
CA HIS A 23 -17.48 7.42 -3.69
C HIS A 23 -18.22 7.30 -5.02
N GLU A 24 -19.14 6.35 -5.13
CA GLU A 24 -19.95 6.12 -6.34
C GLU A 24 -19.10 5.94 -7.59
N GLU A 25 -17.97 5.25 -7.45
CA GLU A 25 -17.02 5.10 -8.54
C GLU A 25 -17.43 4.06 -9.56
N PRO A 26 -17.08 4.26 -10.83
CA PRO A 26 -17.44 3.33 -11.89
C PRO A 26 -16.68 2.01 -11.82
N THR A 27 -17.19 1.03 -12.53
CA THR A 27 -16.60 -0.31 -12.65
C THR A 27 -15.11 -0.27 -13.02
N ALA A 28 -14.70 0.72 -13.82
CA ALA A 28 -13.30 0.87 -14.23
C ALA A 28 -12.36 1.05 -13.03
N VAL A 29 -12.81 1.78 -11.99
CA VAL A 29 -12.01 2.00 -10.78
C VAL A 29 -11.89 0.70 -9.99
N VAL A 30 -12.97 -0.07 -9.90
CA VAL A 30 -12.95 -1.38 -9.23
C VAL A 30 -11.99 -2.32 -9.94
N ASN A 31 -12.00 -2.33 -11.27
CA ASN A 31 -11.09 -3.15 -12.06
C ASN A 31 -9.65 -2.73 -11.87
N PHE A 32 -9.38 -1.43 -11.80
CA PHE A 32 -8.04 -0.91 -11.49
C PHE A 32 -7.57 -1.40 -10.13
N ALA A 33 -8.44 -1.33 -9.12
CA ALA A 33 -8.10 -1.79 -7.78
C ALA A 33 -7.75 -3.28 -7.76
N ARG A 34 -8.51 -4.09 -8.48
CA ARG A 34 -8.23 -5.53 -8.59
C ARG A 34 -6.89 -5.80 -9.27
N LEU A 35 -6.59 -5.07 -10.33
CA LEU A 35 -5.31 -5.19 -11.02
C LEU A 35 -4.16 -4.81 -10.09
N LEU A 36 -4.32 -3.75 -9.31
CA LEU A 36 -3.33 -3.32 -8.33
C LEU A 36 -3.08 -4.40 -7.29
N VAL A 37 -4.15 -5.01 -6.77
CA VAL A 37 -4.02 -6.11 -5.81
C VAL A 37 -3.27 -7.28 -6.42
N THR A 38 -3.62 -7.67 -7.64
CA THR A 38 -2.97 -8.79 -8.33
C THR A 38 -1.49 -8.54 -8.50
N ARG A 39 -1.11 -7.34 -8.96
CA ARG A 39 0.30 -6.98 -9.14
C ARG A 39 1.05 -6.92 -7.81
N THR A 40 0.39 -6.45 -6.76
CA THR A 40 0.98 -6.41 -5.42
C THR A 40 1.31 -7.83 -4.96
N VAL A 41 0.39 -8.76 -5.18
CA VAL A 41 0.58 -10.17 -4.83
C VAL A 41 1.77 -10.77 -5.60
N GLU A 42 1.88 -10.46 -6.88
CA GLU A 42 2.98 -10.96 -7.71
C GLU A 42 4.35 -10.48 -7.25
N HIS A 43 4.44 -9.30 -6.63
CA HIS A 43 5.70 -8.68 -6.23
C HIS A 43 5.88 -8.59 -4.71
N VAL A 44 5.09 -9.34 -3.95
CA VAL A 44 5.04 -9.19 -2.50
C VAL A 44 6.38 -9.38 -1.81
N GLU A 45 7.21 -10.30 -2.28
CA GLU A 45 8.49 -10.55 -1.63
C GLU A 45 9.41 -9.34 -1.71
N GLU A 46 9.51 -8.77 -2.88
CA GLU A 46 10.31 -7.58 -3.14
C GLU A 46 9.74 -6.37 -2.35
N ILE A 47 8.42 -6.24 -2.35
CA ILE A 47 7.72 -5.17 -1.64
C ILE A 47 7.95 -5.29 -0.14
N ASP A 48 7.80 -6.49 0.42
CA ASP A 48 7.95 -6.70 1.86
C ASP A 48 9.38 -6.42 2.33
N VAL A 49 10.39 -6.78 1.53
CA VAL A 49 11.79 -6.46 1.85
C VAL A 49 11.97 -4.95 1.94
N LEU A 50 11.42 -4.22 0.98
CA LEU A 50 11.54 -2.77 0.97
C LEU A 50 10.83 -2.13 2.16
N ILE A 51 9.61 -2.56 2.47
CA ILE A 51 8.87 -2.05 3.62
C ILE A 51 9.63 -2.34 4.91
N GLN A 52 10.11 -3.56 5.10
CA GLN A 52 10.82 -3.95 6.33
C GLN A 52 12.11 -3.15 6.51
N ARG A 53 12.79 -2.80 5.44
CA ARG A 53 13.99 -1.96 5.50
C ARG A 53 13.68 -0.59 6.09
N HIS A 54 12.51 -0.05 5.83
CA HIS A 54 12.11 1.27 6.29
C HIS A 54 11.27 1.25 7.56
N ALA A 55 10.94 0.07 8.07
CA ALA A 55 10.17 -0.10 9.31
C ALA A 55 11.07 -0.73 10.38
N GLU A 56 12.15 -0.06 10.73
CA GLU A 56 13.24 -0.60 11.55
C GLU A 56 12.79 -1.19 12.87
N HIS A 57 11.82 -0.59 13.54
CA HIS A 57 11.38 -1.00 14.86
C HIS A 57 10.12 -1.86 14.85
N TRP A 58 9.62 -2.21 13.67
CA TRP A 58 8.37 -2.92 13.53
C TRP A 58 8.51 -4.10 12.58
N ARG A 59 8.21 -5.29 13.07
CA ARG A 59 8.19 -6.46 12.20
C ARG A 59 6.93 -6.43 11.35
N LEU A 60 7.10 -6.66 10.05
CA LEU A 60 5.99 -6.63 9.10
C LEU A 60 4.89 -7.63 9.51
N ASP A 61 5.26 -8.82 9.98
CA ASP A 61 4.31 -9.84 10.37
C ASP A 61 3.54 -9.49 11.66
N ARG A 62 3.98 -8.46 12.39
CA ARG A 62 3.30 -8.00 13.60
C ARG A 62 2.49 -6.72 13.40
N MET A 63 2.56 -6.14 12.24
CA MET A 63 1.73 -4.98 11.92
C MET A 63 0.27 -5.38 11.81
N ALA A 64 -0.63 -4.43 12.08
CA ALA A 64 -2.05 -4.64 11.81
C ALA A 64 -2.22 -5.00 10.33
N VAL A 65 -3.11 -5.94 10.04
CA VAL A 65 -3.31 -6.44 8.67
C VAL A 65 -3.63 -5.32 7.70
N VAL A 66 -4.49 -4.38 8.11
CA VAL A 66 -4.88 -3.25 7.25
C VAL A 66 -3.67 -2.37 6.95
N ASP A 67 -2.88 -2.03 7.96
CA ASP A 67 -1.70 -1.19 7.78
C ASP A 67 -0.68 -1.84 6.84
N ARG A 68 -0.40 -3.12 7.06
CA ARG A 68 0.54 -3.86 6.24
C ARG A 68 0.10 -3.88 4.78
N ASN A 69 -1.18 -4.09 4.55
CA ASN A 69 -1.71 -4.17 3.20
C ASN A 69 -1.74 -2.81 2.51
N ILE A 70 -2.02 -1.74 3.24
CA ILE A 70 -1.95 -0.39 2.70
C ILE A 70 -0.51 -0.07 2.27
N LEU A 71 0.47 -0.43 3.11
CA LEU A 71 1.89 -0.24 2.79
C LEU A 71 2.29 -1.02 1.54
N ARG A 72 1.81 -2.25 1.41
CA ARG A 72 2.09 -3.07 0.24
C ARG A 72 1.54 -2.47 -1.05
N LEU A 73 0.29 -2.03 -1.02
CA LEU A 73 -0.34 -1.42 -2.20
C LEU A 73 0.36 -0.14 -2.61
N ALA A 74 0.65 0.74 -1.66
CA ALA A 74 1.32 2.00 -1.95
C ALA A 74 2.72 1.76 -2.51
N THR A 75 3.46 0.82 -1.93
CA THR A 75 4.80 0.48 -2.40
C THR A 75 4.75 -0.08 -3.82
N GLN A 76 3.75 -0.91 -4.14
CA GLN A 76 3.54 -1.40 -5.48
C GLN A 76 3.37 -0.24 -6.47
N GLU A 77 2.56 0.75 -6.11
CA GLU A 77 2.38 1.92 -6.96
C GLU A 77 3.68 2.70 -7.13
N PHE A 78 4.47 2.87 -6.08
CA PHE A 78 5.77 3.52 -6.17
C PHE A 78 6.69 2.84 -7.17
N LEU A 79 6.71 1.51 -7.15
CA LEU A 79 7.65 0.74 -7.96
C LEU A 79 7.23 0.62 -9.43
N HIS A 80 5.93 0.50 -9.66
CA HIS A 80 5.44 0.09 -10.98
C HIS A 80 4.51 1.08 -11.66
N ASP A 81 4.03 2.10 -10.97
CA ASP A 81 3.23 3.17 -11.55
C ASP A 81 4.04 4.46 -11.56
N LYS A 82 4.65 4.74 -12.70
CA LYS A 82 5.51 5.92 -12.84
C LYS A 82 4.73 7.19 -13.14
N GLU A 83 3.46 7.07 -13.50
CA GLU A 83 2.64 8.22 -13.86
C GLU A 83 2.05 8.94 -12.64
N THR A 84 1.70 8.19 -11.60
CA THR A 84 1.12 8.77 -10.40
C THR A 84 2.21 9.33 -9.49
N PRO A 85 2.17 10.62 -9.15
CA PRO A 85 3.14 11.17 -8.20
C PRO A 85 3.10 10.45 -6.86
N LYS A 86 4.27 10.23 -6.28
CA LYS A 86 4.38 9.50 -5.01
C LYS A 86 3.63 10.19 -3.87
N THR A 87 3.58 11.53 -3.88
CA THR A 87 2.83 12.28 -2.87
C THR A 87 1.33 11.98 -2.93
N VAL A 88 0.80 11.77 -4.12
CA VAL A 88 -0.61 11.40 -4.31
C VAL A 88 -0.86 10.00 -3.74
N VAL A 89 0.05 9.07 -4.02
CA VAL A 89 -0.04 7.70 -3.49
C VAL A 89 -0.07 7.73 -1.95
N ILE A 90 0.81 8.51 -1.35
CA ILE A 90 0.87 8.63 0.11
C ILE A 90 -0.43 9.22 0.65
N ASN A 91 -0.93 10.27 0.05
CA ASN A 91 -2.17 10.91 0.52
C ASN A 91 -3.36 9.96 0.46
N GLU A 92 -3.47 9.17 -0.59
CA GLU A 92 -4.52 8.17 -0.70
C GLU A 92 -4.38 7.06 0.34
N ALA A 93 -3.15 6.61 0.58
CA ALA A 93 -2.88 5.60 1.60
C ALA A 93 -3.29 6.10 2.99
N ILE A 94 -2.97 7.35 3.30
CA ILE A 94 -3.33 7.96 4.57
C ILE A 94 -4.85 8.05 4.72
N GLU A 95 -5.55 8.41 3.65
CA GLU A 95 -7.00 8.51 3.66
C GLU A 95 -7.65 7.15 3.94
N ILE A 96 -7.14 6.09 3.33
CA ILE A 96 -7.63 4.74 3.58
C ILE A 96 -7.36 4.35 5.04
N ALA A 97 -6.19 4.67 5.55
CA ALA A 97 -5.82 4.36 6.93
C ALA A 97 -6.75 5.06 7.93
N ARG A 98 -7.11 6.31 7.66
CA ARG A 98 -8.05 7.04 8.51
C ARG A 98 -9.40 6.37 8.61
N ARG A 99 -9.85 5.79 7.51
CA ARG A 99 -11.20 5.18 7.46
C ARG A 99 -11.25 3.77 8.00
N PHE A 100 -10.17 3.00 7.81
CA PHE A 100 -10.23 1.56 8.03
C PHE A 100 -9.22 1.04 9.04
N SER A 101 -8.37 1.88 9.59
CA SER A 101 -7.36 1.45 10.53
C SER A 101 -7.43 2.23 11.84
N SER A 102 -6.40 2.10 12.69
CA SER A 102 -6.39 2.77 13.99
C SER A 102 -6.09 4.26 13.86
N GLN A 103 -6.35 5.00 14.93
CA GLN A 103 -6.13 6.44 14.96
C GLN A 103 -4.66 6.81 14.73
N GLU A 104 -3.75 5.92 15.08
CA GLU A 104 -2.31 6.15 14.95
C GLU A 104 -1.74 5.74 13.60
N SER A 105 -2.49 4.94 12.84
CA SER A 105 -2.03 4.37 11.58
C SER A 105 -1.66 5.40 10.52
N PRO A 106 -2.41 6.50 10.32
CA PRO A 106 -2.03 7.47 9.29
C PRO A 106 -0.62 8.01 9.47
N GLN A 107 -0.21 8.34 10.69
CA GLN A 107 1.12 8.87 10.97
C GLN A 107 2.19 7.79 10.77
N PHE A 108 1.92 6.57 11.22
CA PHE A 108 2.80 5.43 11.07
C PHE A 108 3.08 5.13 9.58
N ILE A 109 2.01 5.04 8.80
CA ILE A 109 2.08 4.75 7.37
C ILE A 109 2.80 5.88 6.63
N ASN A 110 2.48 7.13 6.96
CA ASN A 110 3.12 8.27 6.34
C ASN A 110 4.64 8.24 6.53
N GLY A 111 5.09 7.93 7.75
CA GLY A 111 6.53 7.86 8.05
C GLY A 111 7.25 6.83 7.19
N ILE A 112 6.70 5.63 7.09
CA ILE A 112 7.30 4.56 6.32
C ILE A 112 7.29 4.87 4.82
N LEU A 113 6.16 5.31 4.29
CA LEU A 113 6.04 5.61 2.86
C LEU A 113 6.92 6.80 2.44
N ASP A 114 7.03 7.81 3.28
CA ASP A 114 7.91 8.94 2.99
C ASP A 114 9.37 8.50 2.92
N SER A 115 9.76 7.61 3.82
CA SER A 115 11.12 7.05 3.84
C SER A 115 11.40 6.23 2.57
N ILE A 116 10.46 5.40 2.15
CA ILE A 116 10.57 4.62 0.91
C ILE A 116 10.67 5.57 -0.30
N LYS A 117 9.81 6.57 -0.33
CA LYS A 117 9.80 7.57 -1.40
C LYS A 117 11.18 8.20 -1.57
N ARG A 118 11.81 8.59 -0.46
CA ARG A 118 13.13 9.22 -0.50
C ARG A 118 14.19 8.28 -1.07
N GLU A 119 14.19 7.02 -0.66
CA GLU A 119 15.14 6.04 -1.20
C GLU A 119 14.97 5.90 -2.71
N LEU A 120 13.73 5.77 -3.18
CA LEU A 120 13.46 5.59 -4.60
C LEU A 120 13.82 6.82 -5.43
N GLU A 121 13.62 8.01 -4.89
CA GLU A 121 14.01 9.25 -5.55
C GLU A 121 15.52 9.39 -5.65
N GLU A 122 16.26 9.00 -4.61
CA GLU A 122 17.71 9.02 -4.63
C GLU A 122 18.26 8.03 -5.65
N GLU A 123 17.68 6.84 -5.73
CA GLU A 123 18.07 5.85 -6.74
C GLU A 123 17.80 6.35 -8.16
N GLY A 124 16.68 7.04 -8.36
CA GLY A 124 16.35 7.64 -9.65
C GLY A 124 17.35 8.69 -10.08
N ILE A 125 17.84 9.50 -9.15
CA ILE A 125 18.85 10.52 -9.43
C ILE A 125 20.17 9.88 -9.80
N ARG A 126 20.52 8.78 -9.13
CA ARG A 126 21.78 8.07 -9.40
C ARG A 126 21.75 7.24 -10.69
N GLY A 127 20.55 6.83 -11.05
CA GLY A 127 20.35 5.96 -12.20
C GLY A 127 20.25 6.70 -13.49
#